data_c85046a9d532869d003caab181647af3
#
_entry.id   c85046a9d532869d003caab181647af3
#
_cell.length_a   1.000
_cell.length_b   1.000
_cell.length_c   1.000
_cell.angle_alpha   90.00
_cell.angle_beta   90.00
_cell.angle_gamma   90.00
#
_symmetry.space_group_name_H-M   'P 1'
#
loop_
_entity.id
_entity.type
_entity.pdbx_description
1 polymer ?
#
loop_
_entity_poly.entity_id
_entity_poly.type
_entity_poly.pdbx_seq_one_letter_code
_entity_poly.pdbx_strand_id
1 'polypeptide(L)'
;MSETLGDAASHFTTEALGERGGVGRYVNVDSVTPVEFLPGLGFRPVLGQRGMANFVSFEPGTEAPRHVHEEEQIVIVVDGEFTFDLDGDVRTMRKGDVAVVPSWVPHGAWTTDSHCLEIDVFVPPRESLLKLAEAQAAEVSAAATEAAAREDAVGEQVPGDGPGGA
;
A
#
# COMPACT_ATOMS: atom_id res chain seq x y z
N MET A 1 -44.12 -6.70 19.55
CA MET A 1 -43.05 -6.09 20.34
C MET A 1 -42.14 -5.38 19.33
N SER A 2 -42.23 -4.06 19.29
CA SER A 2 -41.38 -3.24 18.40
C SER A 2 -40.08 -3.02 19.18
N GLU A 3 -39.00 -3.71 18.79
CA GLU A 3 -37.65 -3.33 19.21
C GLU A 3 -37.39 -1.98 18.56
N THR A 4 -37.40 -0.94 19.39
CA THR A 4 -36.93 0.38 19.01
C THR A 4 -35.46 0.25 18.63
N LEU A 5 -35.15 0.42 17.32
CA LEU A 5 -33.81 0.73 16.87
C LEU A 5 -33.31 1.86 17.79
N GLY A 6 -32.27 1.57 18.58
CA GLY A 6 -31.70 2.56 19.48
C GLY A 6 -31.46 3.86 18.72
N ASP A 7 -31.67 4.99 19.39
CA ASP A 7 -31.58 6.30 18.79
C ASP A 7 -30.26 6.44 18.02
N ALA A 8 -30.32 6.46 16.68
CA ALA A 8 -29.17 6.56 15.80
C ALA A 8 -28.29 7.78 16.14
N ALA A 9 -28.88 8.83 16.73
CA ALA A 9 -28.16 10.00 17.20
C ALA A 9 -27.14 9.68 18.31
N SER A 10 -27.34 8.63 19.09
CA SER A 10 -26.40 8.21 20.15
C SER A 10 -25.05 7.71 19.60
N HIS A 11 -25.00 7.31 18.32
CA HIS A 11 -23.76 6.93 17.66
C HIS A 11 -22.90 8.14 17.22
N PHE A 12 -23.47 9.34 17.19
CA PHE A 12 -22.80 10.56 16.75
C PHE A 12 -22.49 11.49 17.92
N THR A 13 -21.97 10.92 19.03
CA THR A 13 -21.55 11.73 20.18
C THR A 13 -20.19 12.38 19.94
N THR A 14 -20.00 13.60 20.43
CA THR A 14 -18.71 14.30 20.47
C THR A 14 -17.97 14.09 21.80
N GLU A 15 -18.64 13.45 22.78
CA GLU A 15 -18.05 13.14 24.07
C GLU A 15 -17.21 11.86 23.97
N ALA A 16 -15.91 11.97 24.30
CA ALA A 16 -15.03 10.82 24.36
C ALA A 16 -15.33 9.99 25.62
N LEU A 17 -15.52 8.69 25.47
CA LEU A 17 -15.68 7.73 26.58
C LEU A 17 -14.33 7.25 27.15
N GLY A 18 -13.20 7.82 26.69
CA GLY A 18 -11.85 7.46 27.11
C GLY A 18 -10.83 8.50 26.65
N GLU A 19 -9.55 8.20 26.86
CA GLU A 19 -8.46 9.05 26.44
C GLU A 19 -8.31 9.03 24.89
N ARG A 20 -7.97 10.20 24.30
CA ARG A 20 -7.69 10.29 22.86
C ARG A 20 -6.41 9.55 22.54
N GLY A 21 -6.46 8.67 21.54
CA GLY A 21 -5.30 7.90 21.08
C GLY A 21 -4.25 8.73 20.33
N GLY A 22 -4.55 9.97 19.95
CA GLY A 22 -3.65 10.86 19.21
C GLY A 22 -4.38 11.87 18.35
N VAL A 23 -3.64 12.49 17.43
CA VAL A 23 -4.16 13.45 16.46
C VAL A 23 -4.46 12.70 15.15
N GLY A 24 -5.67 12.92 14.60
CA GLY A 24 -6.03 12.39 13.27
C GLY A 24 -5.21 13.04 12.16
N ARG A 25 -5.03 12.32 11.03
CA ARG A 25 -4.37 12.85 9.83
C ARG A 25 -5.13 12.46 8.57
N TYR A 26 -4.97 13.26 7.54
CA TYR A 26 -5.40 12.95 6.18
C TYR A 26 -4.20 12.49 5.37
N VAL A 27 -4.40 11.47 4.51
CA VAL A 27 -3.39 10.96 3.59
C VAL A 27 -3.99 10.92 2.19
N ASN A 28 -3.33 11.58 1.24
CA ASN A 28 -3.61 11.34 -0.17
C ASN A 28 -2.75 10.14 -0.61
N VAL A 29 -3.39 9.06 -1.01
CA VAL A 29 -2.73 7.80 -1.38
C VAL A 29 -1.81 7.98 -2.60
N ASP A 30 -2.16 8.87 -3.53
CA ASP A 30 -1.32 9.15 -4.69
C ASP A 30 0.01 9.81 -4.32
N SER A 31 0.09 10.44 -3.14
CA SER A 31 1.32 11.01 -2.59
C SER A 31 2.19 9.99 -1.85
N VAL A 32 1.68 8.78 -1.59
CA VAL A 32 2.45 7.70 -0.97
C VAL A 32 3.33 7.04 -2.04
N THR A 33 4.64 7.05 -1.82
CA THR A 33 5.58 6.38 -2.73
C THR A 33 5.22 4.90 -2.86
N PRO A 34 4.97 4.40 -4.09
CA PRO A 34 4.69 2.99 -4.27
C PRO A 34 5.92 2.13 -3.96
N VAL A 35 5.69 1.00 -3.34
CA VAL A 35 6.67 -0.06 -3.12
C VAL A 35 6.43 -1.12 -4.16
N GLU A 36 7.38 -1.42 -5.03
CA GLU A 36 7.29 -2.56 -5.93
C GLU A 36 7.74 -3.81 -5.18
N PHE A 37 6.81 -4.71 -4.90
CA PHE A 37 7.10 -5.96 -4.19
C PHE A 37 7.60 -7.05 -5.14
N LEU A 38 6.93 -7.17 -6.28
CA LEU A 38 7.30 -8.01 -7.43
C LEU A 38 7.00 -7.19 -8.69
N PRO A 39 7.58 -7.53 -9.84
CA PRO A 39 7.27 -6.86 -11.09
C PRO A 39 5.77 -6.83 -11.37
N GLY A 40 5.20 -5.64 -11.50
CA GLY A 40 3.77 -5.42 -11.71
C GLY A 40 2.90 -5.46 -10.45
N LEU A 41 3.47 -5.70 -9.26
CA LEU A 41 2.77 -5.71 -7.98
C LEU A 41 3.25 -4.53 -7.11
N GLY A 42 2.44 -3.49 -7.06
CA GLY A 42 2.75 -2.26 -6.34
C GLY A 42 1.94 -2.10 -5.06
N PHE A 43 2.55 -1.59 -3.99
CA PHE A 43 1.94 -1.34 -2.68
C PHE A 43 2.06 0.12 -2.28
N ARG A 44 1.03 0.66 -1.64
CA ARG A 44 1.05 1.96 -0.95
C ARG A 44 0.47 1.79 0.46
N PRO A 45 1.30 1.49 1.46
CA PRO A 45 0.84 1.27 2.83
C PRO A 45 0.51 2.59 3.54
N VAL A 46 -0.64 2.64 4.21
CA VAL A 46 -1.07 3.73 5.08
C VAL A 46 -1.25 3.17 6.49
N LEU A 47 -0.32 3.52 7.37
CA LEU A 47 -0.30 3.01 8.74
C LEU A 47 -1.29 3.75 9.63
N GLY A 48 -2.16 2.99 10.33
CA GLY A 48 -2.96 3.43 11.47
C GLY A 48 -2.30 3.04 12.81
N GLN A 49 -3.00 3.24 13.93
CA GLN A 49 -2.47 2.84 15.25
C GLN A 49 -2.59 1.33 15.52
N ARG A 50 -3.66 0.70 15.06
CA ARG A 50 -3.98 -0.70 15.32
C ARG A 50 -4.25 -1.51 14.07
N GLY A 51 -4.15 -0.89 12.91
CA GLY A 51 -4.33 -1.51 11.61
C GLY A 51 -3.60 -0.72 10.54
N MET A 52 -3.51 -1.29 9.36
CA MET A 52 -2.88 -0.70 8.19
C MET A 52 -3.81 -0.91 6.99
N ALA A 53 -4.01 0.14 6.19
CA ALA A 53 -4.60 0.00 4.87
C ALA A 53 -3.46 0.00 3.84
N ASN A 54 -3.42 -1.01 2.98
CA ASN A 54 -2.45 -1.13 1.91
C ASN A 54 -3.18 -1.08 0.57
N PHE A 55 -2.88 -0.10 -0.25
CA PHE A 55 -3.46 0.03 -1.58
C PHE A 55 -2.57 -0.73 -2.56
N VAL A 56 -3.12 -1.79 -3.14
CA VAL A 56 -2.39 -2.75 -3.96
C VAL A 56 -2.83 -2.63 -5.41
N SER A 57 -1.86 -2.54 -6.30
CA SER A 57 -2.09 -2.56 -7.75
C SER A 57 -1.45 -3.80 -8.37
N PHE A 58 -2.25 -4.55 -9.11
CA PHE A 58 -1.79 -5.65 -9.95
C PHE A 58 -1.87 -5.23 -11.40
N GLU A 59 -0.77 -5.29 -12.12
CA GLU A 59 -0.76 -5.23 -13.57
C GLU A 59 -1.27 -6.55 -14.18
N PRO A 60 -1.70 -6.58 -15.45
CA PRO A 60 -2.04 -7.83 -16.12
C PRO A 60 -0.89 -8.86 -16.07
N GLY A 61 -1.22 -10.12 -15.79
CA GLY A 61 -0.26 -11.22 -15.71
C GLY A 61 0.61 -11.24 -14.46
N THR A 62 0.20 -10.55 -13.40
CA THR A 62 0.92 -10.48 -12.12
C THR A 62 0.40 -11.51 -11.13
N GLU A 63 1.30 -12.08 -10.33
CA GLU A 63 0.98 -13.06 -9.30
C GLU A 63 1.54 -12.61 -7.95
N ALA A 64 0.69 -12.61 -6.90
CA ALA A 64 1.08 -12.67 -5.50
C ALA A 64 1.06 -14.15 -5.08
N PRO A 65 2.23 -14.81 -4.93
CA PRO A 65 2.30 -16.24 -4.67
C PRO A 65 1.58 -16.63 -3.38
N ARG A 66 1.10 -17.89 -3.33
CA ARG A 66 0.45 -18.43 -2.13
C ARG A 66 1.37 -18.31 -0.91
N HIS A 67 0.87 -17.71 0.16
CA HIS A 67 1.61 -17.43 1.38
C HIS A 67 0.69 -17.44 2.61
N VAL A 68 1.28 -17.27 3.78
CA VAL A 68 0.59 -17.13 5.07
C VAL A 68 1.24 -15.99 5.86
N HIS A 69 0.47 -15.38 6.75
CA HIS A 69 0.96 -14.40 7.73
C HIS A 69 0.06 -14.36 8.98
N GLU A 70 0.56 -13.72 10.04
CA GLU A 70 -0.13 -13.66 11.32
C GLU A 70 -1.33 -12.71 11.30
N GLU A 71 -1.22 -11.62 10.57
CA GLU A 71 -2.24 -10.59 10.53
C GLU A 71 -3.54 -11.10 9.91
N GLU A 72 -4.68 -10.75 10.49
CA GLU A 72 -5.95 -10.84 9.76
C GLU A 72 -5.92 -9.84 8.59
N GLN A 73 -6.41 -10.27 7.44
CA GLN A 73 -6.49 -9.44 6.24
C GLN A 73 -7.94 -9.37 5.75
N ILE A 74 -8.38 -8.16 5.41
CA ILE A 74 -9.62 -7.95 4.66
C ILE A 74 -9.24 -7.38 3.31
N VAL A 75 -9.51 -8.15 2.25
CA VAL A 75 -9.28 -7.78 0.85
C VAL A 75 -10.52 -7.13 0.29
N ILE A 76 -10.41 -5.96 -0.32
CA ILE A 76 -11.53 -5.21 -0.92
C ILE A 76 -11.16 -4.84 -2.35
N VAL A 77 -11.84 -5.41 -3.34
CA VAL A 77 -11.59 -5.04 -4.74
C VAL A 77 -12.26 -3.70 -5.07
N VAL A 78 -11.45 -2.74 -5.49
CA VAL A 78 -11.88 -1.36 -5.80
C VAL A 78 -12.11 -1.15 -7.29
N ASP A 79 -11.28 -1.77 -8.13
CA ASP A 79 -11.38 -1.70 -9.59
C ASP A 79 -10.72 -2.91 -10.25
N GLY A 80 -11.21 -3.28 -11.46
CA GLY A 80 -10.73 -4.45 -12.17
C GLY A 80 -11.16 -5.78 -11.55
N GLU A 81 -10.37 -6.82 -11.81
CA GLU A 81 -10.61 -8.17 -11.29
C GLU A 81 -9.31 -8.95 -11.15
N PHE A 82 -9.29 -9.91 -10.25
CA PHE A 82 -8.22 -10.90 -10.10
C PHE A 82 -8.80 -12.23 -9.63
N THR A 83 -8.02 -13.31 -9.77
CA THR A 83 -8.34 -14.60 -9.18
C THR A 83 -7.70 -14.68 -7.80
N PHE A 84 -8.49 -15.05 -6.80
CA PHE A 84 -8.07 -15.17 -5.40
C PHE A 84 -8.23 -16.61 -4.93
N ASP A 85 -7.17 -17.20 -4.40
CA ASP A 85 -7.14 -18.51 -3.76
C ASP A 85 -7.15 -18.29 -2.23
N LEU A 86 -8.23 -18.69 -1.58
CA LEU A 86 -8.37 -18.67 -0.13
C LEU A 86 -8.51 -20.12 0.37
N ASP A 87 -7.44 -20.65 0.92
CA ASP A 87 -7.35 -22.02 1.45
C ASP A 87 -7.81 -23.12 0.46
N GLY A 88 -7.56 -22.89 -0.84
CA GLY A 88 -7.95 -23.78 -1.92
C GLY A 88 -9.32 -23.48 -2.53
N ASP A 89 -10.11 -22.56 -1.98
CA ASP A 89 -11.31 -22.03 -2.62
C ASP A 89 -10.91 -20.89 -3.57
N VAL A 90 -10.88 -21.21 -4.86
CA VAL A 90 -10.42 -20.30 -5.92
C VAL A 90 -11.60 -19.59 -6.57
N ARG A 91 -11.60 -18.25 -6.52
CA ARG A 91 -12.67 -17.42 -7.08
C ARG A 91 -12.12 -16.22 -7.83
N THR A 92 -12.84 -15.79 -8.87
CA THR A 92 -12.61 -14.47 -9.46
C THR A 92 -13.34 -13.42 -8.62
N MET A 93 -12.60 -12.49 -8.07
CA MET A 93 -13.12 -11.33 -7.33
C MET A 93 -13.11 -10.10 -8.23
N ARG A 94 -14.17 -9.31 -8.13
CA ARG A 94 -14.41 -8.09 -8.93
C ARG A 94 -14.74 -6.93 -8.03
N LYS A 95 -14.76 -5.75 -8.61
CA LYS A 95 -15.15 -4.53 -7.91
C LYS A 95 -16.37 -4.72 -7.01
N GLY A 96 -16.18 -4.45 -5.71
CA GLY A 96 -17.18 -4.58 -4.65
C GLY A 96 -17.14 -5.91 -3.91
N ASP A 97 -16.37 -6.90 -4.41
CA ASP A 97 -16.17 -8.15 -3.68
C ASP A 97 -15.18 -7.95 -2.51
N VAL A 98 -15.42 -8.69 -1.44
CA VAL A 98 -14.61 -8.67 -0.23
C VAL A 98 -14.27 -10.10 0.19
N ALA A 99 -13.02 -10.34 0.56
CA ALA A 99 -12.58 -11.57 1.22
C ALA A 99 -12.05 -11.26 2.62
N VAL A 100 -12.31 -12.15 3.56
CA VAL A 100 -11.73 -12.11 4.91
C VAL A 100 -10.78 -13.28 5.06
N VAL A 101 -9.52 -12.98 5.32
CA VAL A 101 -8.44 -13.95 5.49
C VAL A 101 -8.03 -13.96 6.96
N PRO A 102 -8.44 -14.98 7.74
CA PRO A 102 -8.00 -15.10 9.12
C PRO A 102 -6.49 -15.34 9.23
N SER A 103 -5.91 -15.08 10.40
CA SER A 103 -4.49 -15.35 10.69
C SER A 103 -4.08 -16.75 10.25
N TRP A 104 -2.94 -16.86 9.57
CA TRP A 104 -2.32 -18.12 9.14
C TRP A 104 -3.09 -18.93 8.09
N VAL A 105 -4.16 -18.38 7.51
CA VAL A 105 -4.88 -19.03 6.41
C VAL A 105 -4.10 -18.82 5.11
N PRO A 106 -3.75 -19.91 4.37
CA PRO A 106 -3.02 -19.80 3.11
C PRO A 106 -3.85 -19.11 2.04
N HIS A 107 -3.26 -18.15 1.35
CA HIS A 107 -3.92 -17.41 0.29
C HIS A 107 -2.93 -16.89 -0.74
N GLY A 108 -3.44 -16.52 -1.91
CA GLY A 108 -2.69 -15.95 -3.01
C GLY A 108 -3.62 -15.35 -4.06
N ALA A 109 -3.07 -14.57 -4.98
CA ALA A 109 -3.86 -13.87 -5.98
C ALA A 109 -3.10 -13.75 -7.29
N TRP A 110 -3.82 -13.69 -8.41
CA TRP A 110 -3.22 -13.41 -9.72
C TRP A 110 -4.19 -12.73 -10.66
N THR A 111 -3.65 -11.95 -11.57
CA THR A 111 -4.35 -11.37 -12.71
C THR A 111 -3.98 -12.11 -13.99
N THR A 112 -4.86 -12.08 -14.99
CA THR A 112 -4.57 -12.55 -16.35
C THR A 112 -4.48 -11.37 -17.31
N ASP A 113 -5.54 -11.05 -18.03
CA ASP A 113 -5.55 -9.99 -19.03
C ASP A 113 -6.01 -8.63 -18.48
N SER A 114 -6.54 -8.60 -17.26
CA SER A 114 -7.01 -7.39 -16.59
C SER A 114 -6.08 -6.98 -15.46
N HIS A 115 -6.10 -5.69 -15.13
CA HIS A 115 -5.51 -5.16 -13.90
C HIS A 115 -6.46 -5.40 -12.72
N CYS A 116 -5.93 -5.27 -11.50
CA CYS A 116 -6.75 -5.16 -10.29
C CYS A 116 -6.20 -4.08 -9.38
N LEU A 117 -7.10 -3.27 -8.83
CA LEU A 117 -6.82 -2.36 -7.72
C LEU A 117 -7.62 -2.85 -6.52
N GLU A 118 -6.94 -3.14 -5.45
CA GLU A 118 -7.56 -3.57 -4.20
C GLU A 118 -7.04 -2.77 -3.00
N ILE A 119 -7.72 -2.91 -1.86
CA ILE A 119 -7.29 -2.43 -0.55
C ILE A 119 -7.23 -3.61 0.40
N ASP A 120 -6.04 -3.89 0.93
CA ASP A 120 -5.84 -4.79 2.04
C ASP A 120 -5.90 -4.04 3.36
N VAL A 121 -6.75 -4.49 4.27
CA VAL A 121 -6.74 -3.99 5.65
C VAL A 121 -6.14 -5.07 6.54
N PHE A 122 -4.98 -4.77 7.15
CA PHE A 122 -4.29 -5.67 8.09
C PHE A 122 -4.51 -5.27 9.54
N VAL A 123 -4.81 -6.25 10.39
CA VAL A 123 -4.93 -6.09 11.84
C VAL A 123 -4.20 -7.25 12.55
N PRO A 124 -3.13 -6.98 13.32
CA PRO A 124 -2.42 -5.70 13.48
C PRO A 124 -1.75 -5.22 12.18
N PRO A 125 -1.06 -4.04 12.18
CA PRO A 125 -0.29 -3.59 11.03
C PRO A 125 0.78 -4.61 10.62
N ARG A 126 0.90 -4.88 9.32
CA ARG A 126 1.89 -5.82 8.78
C ARG A 126 3.27 -5.15 8.69
N GLU A 127 4.07 -5.32 9.75
CA GLU A 127 5.38 -4.67 9.89
C GLU A 127 6.36 -5.02 8.78
N SER A 128 6.30 -6.21 8.20
CA SER A 128 7.17 -6.63 7.11
C SER A 128 7.02 -5.74 5.86
N LEU A 129 5.80 -5.33 5.53
CA LEU A 129 5.53 -4.40 4.43
C LEU A 129 6.03 -2.98 4.74
N LEU A 130 5.91 -2.54 5.98
CA LEU A 130 6.42 -1.22 6.39
C LEU A 130 7.93 -1.16 6.29
N LYS A 131 8.65 -2.19 6.77
CA LYS A 131 10.10 -2.30 6.66
C LYS A 131 10.59 -2.30 5.21
N LEU A 132 9.85 -2.99 4.32
CA LEU A 132 10.15 -2.99 2.90
C LEU A 132 9.96 -1.59 2.29
N ALA A 133 8.86 -0.91 2.63
CA ALA A 133 8.60 0.45 2.17
C ALA A 133 9.68 1.44 2.61
N GLU A 134 10.11 1.34 3.86
CA GLU A 134 11.21 2.16 4.40
C GLU A 134 12.55 1.88 3.70
N ALA A 135 12.88 0.61 3.44
CA ALA A 135 14.10 0.23 2.74
C ALA A 135 14.12 0.76 1.30
N GLN A 136 13.05 0.58 0.53
CA GLN A 136 12.97 1.10 -0.85
C GLN A 136 12.99 2.63 -0.89
N ALA A 137 12.33 3.31 0.03
CA ALA A 137 12.38 4.77 0.12
C ALA A 137 13.81 5.28 0.40
N ALA A 138 14.56 4.59 1.25
CA ALA A 138 15.96 4.91 1.53
C ALA A 138 16.85 4.70 0.29
N GLU A 139 16.66 3.63 -0.47
CA GLU A 139 17.39 3.36 -1.72
C GLU A 139 17.11 4.43 -2.78
N VAL A 140 15.85 4.81 -2.98
CA VAL A 140 15.45 5.86 -3.93
C VAL A 140 16.07 7.21 -3.52
N SER A 141 16.06 7.53 -2.23
CA SER A 141 16.68 8.77 -1.71
C SER A 141 18.20 8.78 -1.91
N ALA A 142 18.88 7.68 -1.66
CA ALA A 142 20.33 7.53 -1.88
C ALA A 142 20.69 7.68 -3.36
N ALA A 143 19.95 7.02 -4.26
CA ALA A 143 20.16 7.10 -5.69
C ALA A 143 19.95 8.53 -6.23
N ALA A 144 18.92 9.24 -5.74
CA ALA A 144 18.66 10.63 -6.11
C ALA A 144 19.81 11.56 -5.66
N THR A 145 20.34 11.36 -4.47
CA THR A 145 21.47 12.13 -3.95
C THR A 145 22.75 11.88 -4.77
N GLU A 146 23.01 10.64 -5.14
CA GLU A 146 24.17 10.27 -5.96
C GLU A 146 24.05 10.84 -7.40
N ALA A 147 22.86 10.83 -7.99
CA ALA A 147 22.59 11.41 -9.29
C ALA A 147 22.84 12.93 -9.27
N ALA A 148 22.34 13.64 -8.28
CA ALA A 148 22.55 15.07 -8.12
C ALA A 148 24.06 15.42 -7.96
N ALA A 149 24.79 14.64 -7.18
CA ALA A 149 26.24 14.83 -7.01
C ALA A 149 27.04 14.60 -8.32
N ARG A 150 26.58 13.71 -9.18
CA ARG A 150 27.21 13.47 -10.50
C ARG A 150 26.92 14.61 -11.48
N GLU A 151 25.72 15.18 -11.46
CA GLU A 151 25.37 16.35 -12.30
C GLU A 151 26.20 17.58 -11.91
N ASP A 152 26.37 17.84 -10.61
CA ASP A 152 27.19 18.94 -10.11
C ASP A 152 28.68 18.78 -10.51
N ALA A 153 29.22 17.55 -10.45
CA ALA A 153 30.59 17.25 -10.84
C ALA A 153 30.86 17.44 -12.35
N VAL A 154 29.87 17.20 -13.20
CA VAL A 154 29.96 17.41 -14.65
C VAL A 154 29.86 18.89 -15.02
N GLY A 155 29.10 19.68 -14.25
CA GLY A 155 28.93 21.12 -14.48
C GLY A 155 30.20 21.95 -14.20
N GLU A 156 31.13 21.46 -13.37
CA GLU A 156 32.36 22.16 -12.98
C GLU A 156 33.52 21.99 -14.02
N GLN A 157 33.38 21.12 -15.02
CA GLN A 157 34.39 20.87 -16.06
C GLN A 157 34.14 21.63 -17.38
N VAL A 158 33.75 22.89 -17.35
CA VAL A 158 33.78 23.74 -18.53
C VAL A 158 35.18 24.36 -18.64
N PRO A 159 36.02 24.01 -19.62
CA PRO A 159 37.32 24.65 -19.80
C PRO A 159 37.11 26.12 -20.14
N GLY A 160 37.63 27.00 -19.31
CA GLY A 160 37.70 28.42 -19.62
C GLY A 160 38.47 28.63 -20.93
N ASP A 161 37.79 29.19 -21.91
CA ASP A 161 38.38 29.64 -23.13
C ASP A 161 39.42 30.72 -22.82
N GLY A 162 40.70 30.37 -22.97
CA GLY A 162 41.81 31.28 -22.73
C GLY A 162 41.80 32.42 -23.74
N PRO A 163 42.21 33.66 -23.33
CA PRO A 163 42.26 34.79 -24.25
C PRO A 163 43.37 34.61 -25.29
N GLY A 164 43.00 34.45 -26.55
CA GLY A 164 43.88 34.56 -27.66
C GLY A 164 44.46 35.97 -27.75
N GLY A 165 45.74 36.09 -27.46
CA GLY A 165 46.48 37.33 -27.59
C GLY A 165 46.99 37.57 -29.02
N ALA A 166 47.14 38.85 -29.30
CA ALA A 166 47.85 39.57 -30.35
C ALA A 166 47.20 39.67 -31.72
#